data_abf536fec90bc9334f15a38c0ceb4e68
#
_entry.id   abf536fec90bc9334f15a38c0ceb4e68
#
_cell.length_a   1.000
_cell.length_b   1.000
_cell.length_c   1.000
_cell.angle_alpha   90.00
_cell.angle_beta   90.00
_cell.angle_gamma   90.00
#
_symmetry.space_group_name_H-M   'P 1'
#
loop_
_entity.id
_entity.type
_entity.pdbx_description
1 polymer ?
#
loop_
_entity_poly.entity_id
_entity_poly.type
_entity_poly.pdbx_seq_one_letter_code
_entity_poly.pdbx_strand_id
1 'polypeptide(L)'
;ASRDVIRKIREEVFIKEQHVPPELEWDSHDIEAVHFLALEGRNPVGCARLMPSGKFGRMAVLREHRSHNWGSRLINAIEDYARHELKIREIRAAAQAHAIPFYQKNGFNVEAGFFDDAGIAHLNVYKAPGAPETNYVFNPGRDSNLYSLDDVTSLVGWTEMMLAMRPRRAIIACSDLHHPLWWNHAALDAVRRFAAGSHRRRVKILIPSEMGGINRHPLLRLQQRLSSRISVRVSAEVRDDVLITGPWGLLELTSEMHGIATMGDASRVKKMEALYLPLTETGQRPKEARRLAL
;
A
#
# COMPACT_ATOMS: atom_id res chain seq x y z
N ALA A 1 31.42 11.02 -8.62
CA ALA A 1 31.11 11.22 -7.18
C ALA A 1 29.59 11.22 -6.88
N SER A 2 28.79 12.08 -7.52
CA SER A 2 27.33 12.13 -7.22
C SER A 2 26.58 10.91 -7.74
N ARG A 3 26.94 10.38 -8.90
CA ARG A 3 26.31 9.17 -9.48
C ARG A 3 26.53 7.93 -8.62
N ASP A 4 27.72 7.75 -8.04
CA ASP A 4 28.04 6.61 -7.18
C ASP A 4 27.23 6.64 -5.89
N VAL A 5 26.99 7.84 -5.36
CA VAL A 5 26.16 8.06 -4.17
C VAL A 5 24.69 7.70 -4.46
N ILE A 6 24.14 8.18 -5.57
CA ILE A 6 22.78 7.85 -6.00
C ILE A 6 22.63 6.35 -6.21
N ARG A 7 23.63 5.72 -6.84
CA ARG A 7 23.64 4.28 -7.03
C ARG A 7 23.55 3.50 -5.73
N LYS A 8 24.31 3.91 -4.71
CA LYS A 8 24.26 3.29 -3.37
C LYS A 8 22.90 3.41 -2.71
N ILE A 9 22.25 4.58 -2.80
CA ILE A 9 20.90 4.79 -2.24
C ILE A 9 19.88 3.87 -2.95
N ARG A 10 19.92 3.81 -4.28
CA ARG A 10 19.04 2.97 -5.09
C ARG A 10 19.26 1.48 -4.80
N GLU A 11 20.51 1.06 -4.69
CA GLU A 11 20.86 -0.32 -4.31
C GLU A 11 20.27 -0.68 -2.94
N GLU A 12 20.43 0.19 -1.95
CA GLU A 12 19.93 -0.06 -0.59
C GLU A 12 18.40 -0.17 -0.57
N VAL A 13 17.71 0.75 -1.26
CA VAL A 13 16.25 0.83 -1.21
C VAL A 13 15.56 -0.15 -2.16
N PHE A 14 15.99 -0.20 -3.42
CA PHE A 14 15.28 -1.01 -4.43
C PHE A 14 15.74 -2.46 -4.43
N ILE A 15 17.06 -2.71 -4.41
CA ILE A 15 17.59 -4.07 -4.52
C ILE A 15 17.53 -4.78 -3.16
N LYS A 16 18.11 -4.18 -2.10
CA LYS A 16 18.22 -4.87 -0.80
C LYS A 16 16.92 -4.85 -0.01
N GLU A 17 16.19 -3.72 0.04
CA GLU A 17 14.97 -3.61 0.83
C GLU A 17 13.74 -4.11 0.07
N GLN A 18 13.57 -3.73 -1.22
CA GLN A 18 12.39 -4.05 -2.02
C GLN A 18 12.55 -5.31 -2.88
N HIS A 19 13.76 -5.87 -2.94
CA HIS A 19 14.09 -7.08 -3.68
C HIS A 19 13.82 -6.97 -5.20
N VAL A 20 13.93 -5.74 -5.75
CA VAL A 20 13.89 -5.54 -7.19
C VAL A 20 15.12 -6.18 -7.82
N PRO A 21 14.97 -7.00 -8.87
CA PRO A 21 16.11 -7.58 -9.58
C PRO A 21 17.06 -6.49 -10.09
N PRO A 22 18.38 -6.62 -9.89
CA PRO A 22 19.35 -5.59 -10.31
C PRO A 22 19.27 -5.21 -11.78
N GLU A 23 18.96 -6.17 -12.66
CA GLU A 23 18.79 -5.97 -14.09
C GLU A 23 17.60 -5.09 -14.47
N LEU A 24 16.60 -4.95 -13.59
CA LEU A 24 15.45 -4.07 -13.77
C LEU A 24 15.68 -2.68 -13.16
N GLU A 25 16.62 -2.56 -12.21
CA GLU A 25 16.91 -1.27 -11.58
C GLU A 25 17.81 -0.38 -12.44
N TRP A 26 18.81 -0.97 -13.10
CA TRP A 26 19.76 -0.21 -13.91
C TRP A 26 19.33 -0.19 -15.37
N ASP A 27 19.10 0.99 -15.92
CA ASP A 27 18.69 1.21 -17.30
C ASP A 27 19.51 2.31 -18.00
N SER A 28 19.47 2.37 -19.35
CA SER A 28 20.16 3.38 -20.15
C SER A 28 19.61 4.79 -19.98
N HIS A 29 18.39 4.94 -19.47
CA HIS A 29 17.75 6.22 -19.23
C HIS A 29 18.45 7.07 -18.17
N ASP A 30 19.27 6.46 -17.32
CA ASP A 30 20.08 7.21 -16.34
C ASP A 30 21.08 8.19 -16.99
N ILE A 31 21.40 8.02 -18.27
CA ILE A 31 22.37 8.86 -19.00
C ILE A 31 21.76 10.23 -19.33
N GLU A 32 20.51 10.24 -19.81
CA GLU A 32 19.79 11.43 -20.27
C GLU A 32 18.96 12.11 -19.17
N ALA A 33 18.79 11.45 -18.05
CA ALA A 33 17.96 11.90 -16.94
C ALA A 33 18.64 12.97 -16.10
N VAL A 34 17.82 13.86 -15.54
CA VAL A 34 18.22 14.74 -14.45
C VAL A 34 18.09 14.00 -13.13
N HIS A 35 19.16 13.98 -12.37
CA HIS A 35 19.22 13.30 -11.07
C HIS A 35 19.16 14.29 -9.92
N PHE A 36 18.33 13.99 -8.94
CA PHE A 36 18.19 14.76 -7.69
C PHE A 36 18.78 13.97 -6.54
N LEU A 37 19.52 14.67 -5.68
CA LEU A 37 20.12 14.11 -4.47
C LEU A 37 19.69 14.95 -3.26
N ALA A 38 19.02 14.31 -2.31
CA ALA A 38 18.66 14.93 -1.04
C ALA A 38 19.80 14.76 -0.04
N LEU A 39 20.20 15.86 0.59
CA LEU A 39 21.28 15.90 1.58
C LEU A 39 20.75 16.41 2.91
N GLU A 40 21.02 15.68 3.99
CA GLU A 40 20.89 16.16 5.37
C GLU A 40 22.26 16.63 5.86
N GLY A 41 22.49 17.94 5.80
CA GLY A 41 23.84 18.48 5.94
C GLY A 41 24.73 18.00 4.79
N ARG A 42 25.69 17.12 5.07
CA ARG A 42 26.56 16.48 4.05
C ARG A 42 26.19 15.03 3.78
N ASN A 43 25.20 14.49 4.49
CA ASN A 43 24.82 13.08 4.38
C ASN A 43 23.77 12.88 3.29
N PRO A 44 24.02 12.04 2.28
CA PRO A 44 23.03 11.68 1.28
C PRO A 44 21.94 10.82 1.91
N VAL A 45 20.67 11.23 1.76
CA VAL A 45 19.52 10.57 2.41
C VAL A 45 18.45 10.11 1.44
N GLY A 46 18.49 10.58 0.20
CA GLY A 46 17.51 10.19 -0.82
C GLY A 46 17.89 10.66 -2.20
N CYS A 47 17.23 10.13 -3.20
CA CYS A 47 17.43 10.50 -4.59
C CYS A 47 16.14 10.38 -5.41
N ALA A 48 16.15 10.96 -6.62
CA ALA A 48 15.12 10.79 -7.63
C ALA A 48 15.71 11.03 -9.02
N ARG A 49 14.96 10.62 -10.06
CA ARG A 49 15.30 10.78 -11.48
C ARG A 49 14.13 11.43 -12.20
N LEU A 50 14.40 12.43 -13.04
CA LEU A 50 13.44 13.07 -13.94
C LEU A 50 13.93 12.91 -15.38
N MET A 51 13.07 12.38 -16.23
CA MET A 51 13.30 12.26 -17.66
C MET A 51 12.93 13.55 -18.39
N PRO A 52 13.55 13.85 -19.55
CA PRO A 52 13.17 15.00 -20.37
C PRO A 52 11.69 15.00 -20.80
N SER A 53 11.04 13.83 -20.81
CA SER A 53 9.60 13.66 -21.09
C SER A 53 8.66 14.10 -19.96
N GLY A 54 9.16 14.42 -18.76
CA GLY A 54 8.35 14.67 -17.57
C GLY A 54 8.07 13.43 -16.73
N LYS A 55 8.45 12.24 -17.19
CA LYS A 55 8.35 11.02 -16.37
C LYS A 55 9.44 11.06 -15.31
N PHE A 56 9.06 10.98 -14.04
CA PHE A 56 10.03 10.83 -12.96
C PHE A 56 9.90 9.47 -12.28
N GLY A 57 10.94 9.08 -11.59
CA GLY A 57 10.98 7.80 -10.90
C GLY A 57 12.28 7.60 -10.13
N ARG A 58 12.61 6.35 -9.80
CA ARG A 58 13.79 6.00 -9.00
C ARG A 58 13.89 6.86 -7.73
N MET A 59 12.72 7.26 -7.20
CA MET A 59 12.65 8.09 -6.00
C MET A 59 12.77 7.20 -4.77
N ALA A 60 13.86 7.40 -4.03
CA ALA A 60 14.20 6.63 -2.85
C ALA A 60 14.60 7.53 -1.69
N VAL A 61 14.19 7.17 -0.49
CA VAL A 61 14.66 7.77 0.77
C VAL A 61 15.11 6.63 1.67
N LEU A 62 16.30 6.73 2.21
CA LEU A 62 16.86 5.76 3.15
C LEU A 62 15.92 5.57 4.35
N ARG A 63 15.79 4.34 4.82
CA ARG A 63 14.76 3.92 5.78
C ARG A 63 14.72 4.77 7.05
N GLU A 64 15.90 5.06 7.62
CA GLU A 64 16.08 5.85 8.84
C GLU A 64 15.72 7.33 8.68
N HIS A 65 15.74 7.84 7.44
CA HIS A 65 15.40 9.23 7.11
C HIS A 65 13.96 9.42 6.59
N ARG A 66 13.14 8.35 6.54
CA ARG A 66 11.74 8.46 6.16
C ARG A 66 10.92 9.21 7.22
N SER A 67 9.76 9.73 6.81
CA SER A 67 8.88 10.55 7.66
C SER A 67 9.43 11.94 8.06
N HIS A 68 10.57 12.36 7.52
CA HIS A 68 11.17 13.68 7.70
C HIS A 68 10.97 14.60 6.48
N ASN A 69 9.92 14.34 5.67
CA ASN A 69 9.53 15.10 4.48
C ASN A 69 10.55 15.11 3.31
N TRP A 70 11.58 14.26 3.33
CA TRP A 70 12.57 14.21 2.25
C TRP A 70 11.95 13.87 0.88
N GLY A 71 10.99 12.95 0.85
CA GLY A 71 10.25 12.63 -0.38
C GLY A 71 9.51 13.83 -0.96
N SER A 72 8.81 14.62 -0.13
CA SER A 72 8.12 15.85 -0.57
C SER A 72 9.10 16.92 -1.05
N ARG A 73 10.26 17.06 -0.42
CA ARG A 73 11.32 17.96 -0.90
C ARG A 73 11.88 17.55 -2.25
N LEU A 74 12.04 16.24 -2.49
CA LEU A 74 12.44 15.73 -3.82
C LEU A 74 11.38 16.04 -4.87
N ILE A 75 10.09 15.84 -4.57
CA ILE A 75 8.99 16.19 -5.49
C ILE A 75 9.02 17.68 -5.81
N ASN A 76 9.14 18.55 -4.81
CA ASN A 76 9.18 20.00 -5.04
C ASN A 76 10.36 20.40 -5.95
N ALA A 77 11.54 19.82 -5.73
CA ALA A 77 12.72 20.06 -6.57
C ALA A 77 12.50 19.57 -8.02
N ILE A 78 11.82 18.42 -8.18
CA ILE A 78 11.45 17.89 -9.51
C ILE A 78 10.46 18.84 -10.19
N GLU A 79 9.43 19.31 -9.50
CA GLU A 79 8.43 20.23 -10.03
C GLU A 79 9.05 21.56 -10.43
N ASP A 80 9.90 22.13 -9.59
CA ASP A 80 10.59 23.37 -9.86
C ASP A 80 11.49 23.25 -11.09
N TYR A 81 12.27 22.20 -11.19
CA TYR A 81 13.13 21.93 -12.33
C TYR A 81 12.33 21.69 -13.63
N ALA A 82 11.30 20.85 -13.55
CA ALA A 82 10.42 20.57 -14.70
C ALA A 82 9.80 21.86 -15.25
N ARG A 83 9.28 22.71 -14.37
CA ARG A 83 8.64 23.97 -14.74
C ARG A 83 9.63 25.02 -15.28
N HIS A 84 10.75 25.22 -14.58
CA HIS A 84 11.65 26.34 -14.88
C HIS A 84 12.71 26.01 -15.92
N GLU A 85 13.24 24.80 -15.92
CA GLU A 85 14.33 24.42 -16.82
C GLU A 85 13.82 23.66 -18.05
N LEU A 86 12.96 22.65 -17.86
CA LEU A 86 12.47 21.82 -18.97
C LEU A 86 11.20 22.38 -19.63
N LYS A 87 10.53 23.37 -19.01
CA LYS A 87 9.25 23.94 -19.47
C LYS A 87 8.15 22.88 -19.63
N ILE A 88 8.18 21.84 -18.80
CA ILE A 88 7.22 20.75 -18.80
C ILE A 88 5.95 21.20 -18.07
N ARG A 89 4.78 20.90 -18.67
CA ARG A 89 3.47 21.26 -18.13
C ARG A 89 2.90 20.20 -17.18
N GLU A 90 3.36 18.97 -17.27
CA GLU A 90 2.87 17.87 -16.47
C GLU A 90 3.99 16.88 -16.17
N ILE A 91 4.09 16.45 -14.90
CA ILE A 91 4.99 15.38 -14.50
C ILE A 91 4.18 14.13 -14.16
N ARG A 92 4.77 12.95 -14.45
CA ARG A 92 4.13 11.64 -14.25
C ARG A 92 5.08 10.66 -13.60
N ALA A 93 4.52 9.71 -12.82
CA ALA A 93 5.28 8.59 -12.28
C ALA A 93 4.42 7.32 -12.21
N ALA A 94 5.09 6.17 -12.22
CA ALA A 94 4.53 4.91 -11.74
C ALA A 94 4.73 4.86 -10.22
N ALA A 95 3.65 4.85 -9.48
CA ALA A 95 3.66 4.87 -8.03
C ALA A 95 3.24 3.51 -7.47
N GLN A 96 4.05 2.94 -6.59
CA GLN A 96 3.67 1.73 -5.87
C GLN A 96 2.38 1.95 -5.08
N ALA A 97 1.48 0.97 -5.07
CA ALA A 97 0.15 1.08 -4.47
C ALA A 97 0.18 1.64 -3.03
N HIS A 98 1.12 1.18 -2.22
CA HIS A 98 1.27 1.66 -0.85
C HIS A 98 1.78 3.12 -0.74
N ALA A 99 2.35 3.69 -1.81
CA ALA A 99 2.83 5.06 -1.84
C ALA A 99 1.77 6.07 -2.33
N ILE A 100 0.62 5.63 -2.82
CA ILE A 100 -0.45 6.50 -3.32
C ILE A 100 -0.83 7.61 -2.32
N PRO A 101 -1.02 7.33 -1.01
CA PRO A 101 -1.33 8.41 -0.06
C PRO A 101 -0.27 9.50 0.03
N PHE A 102 0.99 9.15 -0.20
CA PHE A 102 2.09 10.11 -0.24
C PHE A 102 1.99 11.01 -1.48
N TYR A 103 1.72 10.44 -2.66
CA TYR A 103 1.55 11.22 -3.87
C TYR A 103 0.31 12.13 -3.82
N GLN A 104 -0.81 11.62 -3.31
CA GLN A 104 -2.02 12.43 -3.11
C GLN A 104 -1.76 13.63 -2.17
N LYS A 105 -1.05 13.38 -1.05
CA LYS A 105 -0.65 14.46 -0.12
C LYS A 105 0.20 15.54 -0.80
N ASN A 106 0.95 15.18 -1.85
CA ASN A 106 1.77 16.10 -2.64
C ASN A 106 1.03 16.63 -3.88
N GLY A 107 -0.30 16.50 -3.97
CA GLY A 107 -1.14 17.11 -5.00
C GLY A 107 -1.16 16.34 -6.33
N PHE A 108 -0.82 15.06 -6.34
CA PHE A 108 -0.93 14.22 -7.53
C PHE A 108 -2.33 13.64 -7.68
N ASN A 109 -2.81 13.63 -8.91
CA ASN A 109 -3.95 12.83 -9.33
C ASN A 109 -3.50 11.40 -9.56
N VAL A 110 -4.43 10.46 -9.43
CA VAL A 110 -4.18 9.02 -9.61
C VAL A 110 -5.05 8.53 -10.77
N GLU A 111 -4.45 7.86 -11.76
CA GLU A 111 -5.19 7.17 -12.82
C GLU A 111 -5.69 5.83 -12.27
N ALA A 112 -6.92 5.46 -12.63
CA ALA A 112 -7.47 4.15 -12.30
C ALA A 112 -6.77 3.04 -13.10
N GLY A 113 -6.64 1.87 -12.49
CA GLY A 113 -6.05 0.68 -13.12
C GLY A 113 -4.66 0.36 -12.58
N PHE A 114 -4.59 -0.71 -11.78
CA PHE A 114 -3.32 -1.25 -11.31
C PHE A 114 -2.59 -1.98 -12.45
N PHE A 115 -1.27 -1.94 -12.40
CA PHE A 115 -0.42 -2.76 -13.25
C PHE A 115 0.75 -3.31 -12.44
N ASP A 116 1.31 -4.42 -12.91
CA ASP A 116 2.48 -5.03 -12.30
C ASP A 116 3.76 -4.40 -12.86
N ASP A 117 4.68 -4.02 -11.97
CA ASP A 117 6.05 -3.65 -12.31
C ASP A 117 6.99 -4.35 -11.32
N ALA A 118 7.75 -5.31 -11.82
CA ALA A 118 8.67 -6.14 -11.03
C ALA A 118 8.00 -6.88 -9.84
N GLY A 119 6.78 -7.38 -10.02
CA GLY A 119 6.00 -8.08 -8.98
C GLY A 119 5.36 -7.15 -7.95
N ILE A 120 5.36 -5.84 -8.18
CA ILE A 120 4.79 -4.83 -7.29
C ILE A 120 3.63 -4.14 -7.99
N ALA A 121 2.48 -4.01 -7.31
CA ALA A 121 1.33 -3.29 -7.84
C ALA A 121 1.59 -1.79 -7.91
N HIS A 122 1.42 -1.19 -9.09
CA HIS A 122 1.61 0.23 -9.37
C HIS A 122 0.34 0.88 -9.92
N LEU A 123 0.24 2.19 -9.76
CA LEU A 123 -0.72 3.10 -10.42
C LEU A 123 0.04 4.26 -11.05
N ASN A 124 -0.50 4.78 -12.14
CA ASN A 124 0.01 6.03 -12.69
C ASN A 124 -0.45 7.21 -11.85
N VAL A 125 0.46 8.14 -11.57
CA VAL A 125 0.18 9.41 -10.92
C VAL A 125 0.68 10.55 -11.78
N TYR A 126 -0.04 11.67 -11.79
CA TYR A 126 0.31 12.84 -12.58
C TYR A 126 -0.04 14.14 -11.86
N LYS A 127 0.71 15.20 -12.16
CA LYS A 127 0.50 16.54 -11.64
C LYS A 127 1.04 17.58 -12.62
N ALA A 128 0.28 18.66 -12.83
CA ALA A 128 0.79 19.82 -13.55
C ALA A 128 1.58 20.71 -12.57
N PRO A 129 2.90 20.94 -12.77
CA PRO A 129 3.68 21.75 -11.86
C PRO A 129 3.10 23.15 -11.65
N GLY A 130 2.87 23.51 -10.39
CA GLY A 130 2.28 24.79 -10.01
C GLY A 130 0.74 24.88 -10.16
N ALA A 131 0.06 23.80 -10.57
CA ALA A 131 -1.39 23.76 -10.54
C ALA A 131 -1.91 23.63 -9.08
N PRO A 132 -3.08 24.20 -8.76
CA PRO A 132 -3.74 23.94 -7.51
C PRO A 132 -4.07 22.44 -7.40
N GLU A 133 -4.17 21.94 -6.16
CA GLU A 133 -4.60 20.57 -5.90
C GLU A 133 -5.97 20.33 -6.55
N THR A 134 -6.02 19.38 -7.48
CA THR A 134 -7.24 19.03 -8.22
C THR A 134 -7.75 17.65 -7.81
N ASN A 135 -9.01 17.39 -8.14
CA ASN A 135 -9.79 16.22 -7.71
C ASN A 135 -9.01 14.90 -7.78
N TYR A 136 -8.87 14.27 -6.63
CA TYR A 136 -8.24 12.96 -6.49
C TYR A 136 -9.19 11.86 -6.98
N VAL A 137 -8.67 10.90 -7.73
CA VAL A 137 -9.43 9.71 -8.16
C VAL A 137 -9.80 8.86 -6.94
N PHE A 138 -8.91 8.78 -5.95
CA PHE A 138 -9.16 8.08 -4.69
C PHE A 138 -9.12 9.07 -3.52
N ASN A 139 -10.28 9.61 -3.16
CA ASN A 139 -10.40 10.47 -2.00
C ASN A 139 -11.20 9.74 -0.90
N PRO A 140 -10.52 9.22 0.14
CA PRO A 140 -11.19 8.49 1.21
C PRO A 140 -12.33 9.28 1.82
N GLY A 141 -13.53 8.67 1.87
CA GLY A 141 -14.74 9.29 2.39
C GLY A 141 -15.49 10.21 1.41
N ARG A 142 -15.00 10.37 0.17
CA ARG A 142 -15.65 11.18 -0.87
C ARG A 142 -15.87 10.45 -2.18
N ASP A 143 -15.02 9.49 -2.52
CA ASP A 143 -15.14 8.69 -3.73
C ASP A 143 -16.05 7.49 -3.50
N SER A 144 -17.32 7.63 -3.89
CA SER A 144 -18.33 6.59 -3.77
C SER A 144 -18.35 5.59 -4.93
N ASN A 145 -17.42 5.69 -5.87
CA ASN A 145 -17.35 4.76 -6.99
C ASN A 145 -17.08 3.33 -6.53
N LEU A 146 -17.63 2.39 -7.27
CA LEU A 146 -17.34 0.97 -7.16
C LEU A 146 -16.36 0.60 -8.28
N TYR A 147 -15.28 -0.04 -7.90
CA TYR A 147 -14.23 -0.49 -8.82
C TYR A 147 -14.29 -2.02 -8.94
N SER A 148 -14.52 -2.52 -10.14
CA SER A 148 -14.34 -3.93 -10.45
C SER A 148 -12.85 -4.25 -10.54
N LEU A 149 -12.45 -5.35 -9.94
CA LEU A 149 -11.07 -5.82 -9.90
C LEU A 149 -11.06 -7.22 -10.50
N ASP A 150 -10.28 -7.41 -11.56
CA ASP A 150 -10.35 -8.60 -12.40
C ASP A 150 -9.05 -9.41 -12.40
N ASP A 151 -8.10 -9.05 -11.51
CA ASP A 151 -6.82 -9.74 -11.37
C ASP A 151 -6.22 -9.60 -9.96
N VAL A 152 -5.30 -10.51 -9.63
CA VAL A 152 -4.64 -10.53 -8.30
C VAL A 152 -3.82 -9.27 -8.04
N THR A 153 -3.20 -8.67 -9.05
CA THR A 153 -2.42 -7.43 -8.91
C THR A 153 -3.30 -6.30 -8.40
N SER A 154 -4.50 -6.14 -8.97
CA SER A 154 -5.49 -5.16 -8.53
C SER A 154 -5.96 -5.42 -7.10
N LEU A 155 -6.26 -6.69 -6.74
CA LEU A 155 -6.65 -7.06 -5.36
C LEU A 155 -5.55 -6.73 -4.35
N VAL A 156 -4.31 -7.06 -4.68
CA VAL A 156 -3.13 -6.73 -3.84
C VAL A 156 -2.95 -5.22 -3.74
N GLY A 157 -3.01 -4.52 -4.87
CA GLY A 157 -2.86 -3.07 -4.92
C GLY A 157 -3.89 -2.33 -4.07
N TRP A 158 -5.17 -2.73 -4.16
CA TRP A 158 -6.21 -2.17 -3.29
C TRP A 158 -5.95 -2.44 -1.82
N THR A 159 -5.54 -3.65 -1.47
CA THR A 159 -5.20 -4.02 -0.09
C THR A 159 -4.06 -3.15 0.45
N GLU A 160 -2.98 -2.99 -0.31
CA GLU A 160 -1.84 -2.16 0.05
C GLU A 160 -2.22 -0.69 0.23
N MET A 161 -2.96 -0.14 -0.75
CA MET A 161 -3.39 1.25 -0.74
C MET A 161 -4.33 1.54 0.44
N MET A 162 -5.37 0.72 0.65
CA MET A 162 -6.33 0.88 1.75
C MET A 162 -5.63 0.87 3.12
N LEU A 163 -4.70 -0.05 3.35
CA LEU A 163 -3.95 -0.12 4.60
C LEU A 163 -2.93 1.01 4.75
N ALA A 164 -2.37 1.51 3.64
CA ALA A 164 -1.46 2.64 3.62
C ALA A 164 -2.14 3.98 3.98
N MET A 165 -3.47 4.10 3.80
CA MET A 165 -4.29 5.24 4.26
C MET A 165 -4.37 5.34 5.80
N ARG A 166 -3.78 4.38 6.51
CA ARG A 166 -3.62 4.36 7.97
C ARG A 166 -4.94 4.42 8.75
N PRO A 167 -5.94 3.58 8.45
CA PRO A 167 -7.14 3.48 9.28
C PRO A 167 -6.77 3.10 10.72
N ARG A 168 -7.67 3.33 11.67
CA ARG A 168 -7.46 2.89 13.07
C ARG A 168 -7.62 1.38 13.21
N ARG A 169 -8.46 0.78 12.37
CA ARG A 169 -8.83 -0.64 12.41
C ARG A 169 -8.95 -1.18 10.99
N ALA A 170 -8.54 -2.41 10.81
CA ALA A 170 -8.85 -3.25 9.67
C ALA A 170 -9.57 -4.51 10.16
N ILE A 171 -10.66 -4.89 9.50
CA ILE A 171 -11.35 -6.16 9.70
C ILE A 171 -11.13 -6.98 8.44
N ILE A 172 -10.65 -8.19 8.59
CA ILE A 172 -10.48 -9.17 7.54
C ILE A 172 -11.42 -10.32 7.88
N ALA A 173 -12.50 -10.48 7.15
CA ALA A 173 -13.33 -11.67 7.22
C ALA A 173 -12.96 -12.58 6.05
N CYS A 174 -12.70 -13.85 6.36
CA CYS A 174 -12.30 -14.86 5.39
C CYS A 174 -13.23 -16.05 5.53
N SER A 175 -14.15 -16.21 4.57
CA SER A 175 -14.97 -17.41 4.46
C SER A 175 -14.13 -18.59 3.98
N ASP A 176 -13.11 -18.32 3.17
CA ASP A 176 -12.12 -19.28 2.71
C ASP A 176 -10.68 -18.74 2.88
N LEU A 177 -9.92 -19.40 3.75
CA LEU A 177 -8.51 -19.09 3.96
C LEU A 177 -7.60 -19.46 2.78
N HIS A 178 -8.11 -20.22 1.79
CA HIS A 178 -7.36 -20.58 0.59
C HIS A 178 -7.34 -19.48 -0.47
N HIS A 179 -8.10 -18.40 -0.29
CA HIS A 179 -8.12 -17.30 -1.26
C HIS A 179 -6.70 -16.78 -1.53
N PRO A 180 -6.26 -16.67 -2.81
CA PRO A 180 -4.88 -16.33 -3.20
C PRO A 180 -4.36 -15.03 -2.60
N LEU A 181 -5.22 -14.02 -2.42
CA LEU A 181 -4.85 -12.74 -1.80
C LEU A 181 -4.18 -12.92 -0.44
N TRP A 182 -4.70 -13.84 0.39
CA TRP A 182 -4.20 -14.05 1.75
C TRP A 182 -2.96 -14.96 1.82
N TRP A 183 -2.51 -15.45 0.66
CA TRP A 183 -1.22 -16.13 0.47
C TRP A 183 -0.20 -15.24 -0.24
N ASN A 184 -0.65 -14.13 -0.82
CA ASN A 184 0.23 -13.20 -1.51
C ASN A 184 1.15 -12.47 -0.54
N HIS A 185 2.45 -12.47 -0.84
CA HIS A 185 3.47 -11.89 0.05
C HIS A 185 3.28 -10.38 0.25
N ALA A 186 2.96 -9.62 -0.80
CA ALA A 186 2.78 -8.17 -0.72
C ALA A 186 1.55 -7.79 0.12
N ALA A 187 0.41 -8.49 -0.05
CA ALA A 187 -0.78 -8.30 0.78
C ALA A 187 -0.51 -8.60 2.26
N LEU A 188 0.18 -9.71 2.55
CA LEU A 188 0.57 -10.07 3.92
C LEU A 188 1.53 -9.04 4.53
N ASP A 189 2.48 -8.55 3.76
CA ASP A 189 3.40 -7.51 4.21
C ASP A 189 2.69 -6.18 4.46
N ALA A 190 1.68 -5.83 3.65
CA ALA A 190 0.82 -4.67 3.91
C ALA A 190 0.09 -4.79 5.26
N VAL A 191 -0.50 -5.95 5.56
CA VAL A 191 -1.14 -6.23 6.86
C VAL A 191 -0.11 -6.12 8.00
N ARG A 192 1.08 -6.69 7.83
CA ARG A 192 2.17 -6.62 8.81
C ARG A 192 2.61 -5.17 9.05
N ARG A 193 2.90 -4.41 7.99
CA ARG A 193 3.31 -2.99 8.07
C ARG A 193 2.23 -2.14 8.75
N PHE A 194 0.97 -2.37 8.39
CA PHE A 194 -0.14 -1.68 9.02
C PHE A 194 -0.21 -1.95 10.52
N ALA A 195 -0.19 -3.23 10.95
CA ALA A 195 -0.28 -3.61 12.35
C ALA A 195 0.92 -3.13 13.16
N ALA A 196 2.14 -3.21 12.61
CA ALA A 196 3.37 -2.78 13.27
C ALA A 196 3.54 -1.26 13.34
N GLY A 197 2.92 -0.51 12.43
CA GLY A 197 3.16 0.92 12.23
C GLY A 197 2.63 1.84 13.34
N SER A 198 1.79 1.37 14.28
CA SER A 198 1.36 2.14 15.45
C SER A 198 0.71 1.24 16.51
N HIS A 199 0.96 1.56 17.80
CA HIS A 199 0.31 0.86 18.92
C HIS A 199 -1.23 1.04 18.98
N ARG A 200 -1.77 2.01 18.26
CA ARG A 200 -3.22 2.29 18.20
C ARG A 200 -3.95 1.53 17.10
N ARG A 201 -3.23 0.89 16.16
CA ARG A 201 -3.84 0.14 15.06
C ARG A 201 -4.19 -1.27 15.48
N ARG A 202 -5.29 -1.78 14.95
CA ARG A 202 -5.77 -3.14 15.21
C ARG A 202 -6.18 -3.81 13.90
N VAL A 203 -5.79 -5.06 13.76
CA VAL A 203 -6.29 -5.97 12.73
C VAL A 203 -7.13 -7.02 13.42
N LYS A 204 -8.36 -7.20 12.98
CA LYS A 204 -9.30 -8.19 13.47
C LYS A 204 -9.61 -9.17 12.36
N ILE A 205 -9.23 -10.42 12.53
CA ILE A 205 -9.43 -11.49 11.55
C ILE A 205 -10.57 -12.36 12.02
N LEU A 206 -11.52 -12.63 11.14
CA LEU A 206 -12.68 -13.49 11.36
C LEU A 206 -12.62 -14.68 10.40
N ILE A 207 -12.84 -15.87 10.91
CA ILE A 207 -12.88 -17.12 10.16
C ILE A 207 -14.12 -17.93 10.55
N PRO A 208 -14.70 -18.76 9.65
CA PRO A 208 -15.99 -19.43 9.90
C PRO A 208 -15.87 -20.59 10.90
N SER A 209 -14.74 -21.29 10.90
CA SER A 209 -14.52 -22.46 11.76
C SER A 209 -13.05 -22.66 12.05
N GLU A 210 -12.77 -23.53 13.02
CA GLU A 210 -11.40 -24.00 13.25
C GLU A 210 -11.05 -25.03 12.16
N MET A 211 -10.24 -24.62 11.18
CA MET A 211 -9.78 -25.50 10.10
C MET A 211 -8.48 -26.21 10.54
N GLY A 212 -8.34 -27.47 10.19
CA GLY A 212 -7.08 -28.21 10.39
C GLY A 212 -5.94 -27.49 9.64
N GLY A 213 -4.82 -27.27 10.32
CA GLY A 213 -3.67 -26.57 9.73
C GLY A 213 -3.71 -25.03 9.79
N ILE A 214 -4.65 -24.47 10.52
CA ILE A 214 -4.82 -23.02 10.78
C ILE A 214 -3.49 -22.32 11.14
N ASN A 215 -2.66 -22.98 11.94
CA ASN A 215 -1.35 -22.46 12.37
C ASN A 215 -0.32 -22.33 11.24
N ARG A 216 -0.56 -22.95 10.08
CA ARG A 216 0.35 -22.88 8.91
C ARG A 216 -0.01 -21.72 7.99
N HIS A 217 -1.22 -21.17 8.10
CA HIS A 217 -1.65 -20.09 7.22
C HIS A 217 -0.85 -18.80 7.49
N PRO A 218 -0.24 -18.16 6.46
CA PRO A 218 0.63 -17.01 6.65
C PRO A 218 -0.04 -15.84 7.39
N LEU A 219 -1.29 -15.52 7.06
CA LEU A 219 -2.06 -14.46 7.70
C LEU A 219 -2.23 -14.72 9.21
N LEU A 220 -2.46 -15.98 9.61
CA LEU A 220 -2.63 -16.34 11.02
C LEU A 220 -1.30 -16.42 11.77
N ARG A 221 -0.19 -16.71 11.07
CA ARG A 221 1.16 -16.58 11.64
C ARG A 221 1.52 -15.15 12.00
N LEU A 222 0.97 -14.16 11.29
CA LEU A 222 1.14 -12.75 11.67
C LEU A 222 0.53 -12.48 13.05
N GLN A 223 -0.60 -13.07 13.38
CA GLN A 223 -1.21 -12.94 14.70
C GLN A 223 -0.31 -13.47 15.82
N GLN A 224 0.37 -14.59 15.62
CA GLN A 224 1.30 -15.14 16.63
C GLN A 224 2.46 -14.16 16.92
N ARG A 225 2.98 -13.48 15.90
CA ARG A 225 4.09 -12.51 16.01
C ARG A 225 3.65 -11.13 16.49
N LEU A 226 2.39 -10.76 16.26
CA LEU A 226 1.82 -9.43 16.53
C LEU A 226 0.52 -9.55 17.36
N SER A 227 0.50 -10.45 18.35
CA SER A 227 -0.71 -10.81 19.12
C SER A 227 -1.37 -9.64 19.86
N SER A 228 -0.62 -8.61 20.22
CA SER A 228 -1.17 -7.37 20.80
C SER A 228 -1.86 -6.46 19.78
N ARG A 229 -1.70 -6.71 18.48
CA ARG A 229 -2.19 -5.87 17.38
C ARG A 229 -3.15 -6.61 16.45
N ILE A 230 -2.98 -7.92 16.31
CA ILE A 230 -3.78 -8.78 15.45
C ILE A 230 -4.53 -9.78 16.34
N SER A 231 -5.83 -9.83 16.22
CA SER A 231 -6.68 -10.81 16.88
C SER A 231 -7.41 -11.66 15.86
N VAL A 232 -7.62 -12.94 16.21
CA VAL A 232 -8.43 -13.87 15.40
C VAL A 232 -9.64 -14.29 16.22
N ARG A 233 -10.79 -14.37 15.57
CA ARG A 233 -12.04 -14.89 16.13
C ARG A 233 -12.69 -15.87 15.16
N VAL A 234 -13.39 -16.82 15.70
CA VAL A 234 -14.15 -17.85 14.98
C VAL A 234 -15.64 -17.57 15.15
N SER A 235 -16.36 -17.48 14.04
CA SER A 235 -17.81 -17.36 14.03
C SER A 235 -18.39 -18.01 12.77
N ALA A 236 -19.37 -18.90 12.92
CA ALA A 236 -20.06 -19.54 11.81
C ALA A 236 -20.88 -18.57 10.95
N GLU A 237 -20.99 -17.31 11.37
CA GLU A 237 -21.67 -16.25 10.63
C GLU A 237 -20.77 -15.61 9.55
N VAL A 238 -19.48 -15.94 9.51
CA VAL A 238 -18.57 -15.44 8.46
C VAL A 238 -18.89 -16.14 7.15
N ARG A 239 -19.38 -15.38 6.18
CA ARG A 239 -19.85 -15.87 4.89
C ARG A 239 -19.15 -15.25 3.70
N ASP A 240 -18.54 -14.08 3.89
CA ASP A 240 -17.91 -13.30 2.84
C ASP A 240 -16.41 -13.22 3.06
N ASP A 241 -15.69 -12.95 1.98
CA ASP A 241 -14.27 -12.61 1.99
C ASP A 241 -14.12 -11.11 1.79
N VAL A 242 -13.80 -10.38 2.88
CA VAL A 242 -13.77 -8.92 2.85
C VAL A 242 -12.59 -8.34 3.63
N LEU A 243 -12.09 -7.20 3.14
CA LEU A 243 -11.26 -6.29 3.92
C LEU A 243 -12.02 -4.98 4.14
N ILE A 244 -12.29 -4.64 5.39
CA ILE A 244 -12.93 -3.39 5.80
C ILE A 244 -11.90 -2.51 6.48
N THR A 245 -11.69 -1.30 5.97
CA THR A 245 -10.85 -0.27 6.58
C THR A 245 -11.72 0.93 6.91
N GLY A 246 -12.54 0.76 7.97
CA GLY A 246 -13.57 1.73 8.29
C GLY A 246 -13.06 3.13 8.60
N PRO A 247 -13.87 4.16 8.38
CA PRO A 247 -15.28 4.08 7.97
C PRO A 247 -15.50 4.20 6.45
N TRP A 248 -14.49 4.10 5.62
CA TRP A 248 -14.55 4.50 4.22
C TRP A 248 -14.06 3.46 3.20
N GLY A 249 -13.33 2.43 3.59
CA GLY A 249 -12.73 1.48 2.67
C GLY A 249 -13.32 0.08 2.78
N LEU A 250 -13.68 -0.51 1.66
CA LEU A 250 -14.19 -1.87 1.53
C LEU A 250 -13.60 -2.52 0.29
N LEU A 251 -13.12 -3.75 0.44
CA LEU A 251 -12.77 -4.67 -0.63
C LEU A 251 -13.54 -5.96 -0.36
N GLU A 252 -14.41 -6.35 -1.28
CA GLU A 252 -15.16 -7.60 -1.30
C GLU A 252 -14.56 -8.51 -2.35
N LEU A 253 -14.15 -9.70 -1.97
CA LEU A 253 -13.61 -10.73 -2.88
C LEU A 253 -14.78 -11.58 -3.36
N THR A 254 -14.96 -11.65 -4.67
CA THR A 254 -16.09 -12.38 -5.29
C THR A 254 -15.67 -13.72 -5.86
N SER A 255 -14.40 -13.89 -6.15
CA SER A 255 -13.76 -15.15 -6.55
C SER A 255 -12.24 -15.02 -6.37
N GLU A 256 -11.48 -16.06 -6.71
CA GLU A 256 -10.02 -16.08 -6.57
C GLU A 256 -9.28 -14.89 -7.25
N MET A 257 -9.84 -14.39 -8.35
CA MET A 257 -9.24 -13.35 -9.19
C MET A 257 -10.02 -12.04 -9.19
N HIS A 258 -11.25 -12.03 -8.67
CA HIS A 258 -12.15 -10.90 -8.83
C HIS A 258 -12.59 -10.31 -7.49
N GLY A 259 -12.87 -9.02 -7.51
CA GLY A 259 -13.38 -8.32 -6.35
C GLY A 259 -14.05 -7.00 -6.73
N ILE A 260 -14.67 -6.40 -5.74
CA ILE A 260 -15.26 -5.05 -5.83
C ILE A 260 -14.69 -4.22 -4.69
N ALA A 261 -14.20 -3.04 -5.01
CA ALA A 261 -13.64 -2.13 -4.02
C ALA A 261 -14.28 -0.74 -4.08
N THR A 262 -14.30 -0.07 -2.93
CA THR A 262 -14.69 1.34 -2.81
C THR A 262 -13.89 2.02 -1.69
N MET A 263 -13.70 3.33 -1.81
CA MET A 263 -13.04 4.15 -0.78
C MET A 263 -13.92 5.30 -0.26
N GLY A 264 -15.22 5.27 -0.49
CA GLY A 264 -16.09 6.34 -0.05
C GLY A 264 -17.58 6.00 -0.05
N ASP A 265 -17.98 4.80 -0.47
CA ASP A 265 -19.36 4.33 -0.27
C ASP A 265 -19.61 4.00 1.21
N ALA A 266 -19.86 5.06 1.98
CA ALA A 266 -20.08 4.94 3.40
C ALA A 266 -21.28 4.03 3.76
N SER A 267 -22.28 3.94 2.90
CA SER A 267 -23.45 3.08 3.11
C SER A 267 -23.06 1.61 3.05
N ARG A 268 -22.34 1.22 2.00
CA ARG A 268 -21.85 -0.15 1.79
C ARG A 268 -20.86 -0.56 2.89
N VAL A 269 -19.90 0.33 3.20
CA VAL A 269 -18.93 0.10 4.28
C VAL A 269 -19.63 -0.10 5.62
N LYS A 270 -20.59 0.76 5.99
CA LYS A 270 -21.35 0.64 7.23
C LYS A 270 -22.14 -0.65 7.31
N LYS A 271 -22.77 -1.08 6.20
CA LYS A 271 -23.49 -2.35 6.13
C LYS A 271 -22.56 -3.52 6.46
N MET A 272 -21.40 -3.60 5.83
CA MET A 272 -20.43 -4.67 6.07
C MET A 272 -19.81 -4.55 7.47
N GLU A 273 -19.53 -3.34 7.94
CA GLU A 273 -19.01 -3.14 9.30
C GLU A 273 -20.05 -3.56 10.36
N ALA A 274 -21.33 -3.28 10.15
CA ALA A 274 -22.40 -3.71 11.05
C ALA A 274 -22.53 -5.24 11.14
N LEU A 275 -22.24 -5.97 10.08
CA LEU A 275 -22.23 -7.43 10.09
C LEU A 275 -21.02 -7.99 10.86
N TYR A 276 -19.83 -7.49 10.55
CA TYR A 276 -18.59 -8.13 11.01
C TYR A 276 -18.00 -7.56 12.29
N LEU A 277 -18.22 -6.28 12.60
CA LEU A 277 -17.65 -5.68 13.82
C LEU A 277 -18.11 -6.36 15.12
N PRO A 278 -19.40 -6.68 15.31
CA PRO A 278 -19.84 -7.41 16.49
C PRO A 278 -19.17 -8.77 16.63
N LEU A 279 -19.00 -9.51 15.54
CA LEU A 279 -18.37 -10.83 15.54
C LEU A 279 -16.91 -10.79 16.01
N THR A 280 -16.23 -9.64 15.84
CA THR A 280 -14.86 -9.47 16.34
C THR A 280 -14.78 -9.44 17.87
N GLU A 281 -15.88 -9.18 18.55
CA GLU A 281 -15.98 -9.17 20.03
C GLU A 281 -16.61 -10.46 20.57
N THR A 282 -17.71 -10.91 19.94
CA THR A 282 -18.49 -12.09 20.38
C THR A 282 -17.92 -13.42 19.90
N GLY A 283 -17.21 -13.44 18.78
CA GLY A 283 -16.61 -14.64 18.20
C GLY A 283 -15.66 -15.37 19.17
N GLN A 284 -15.60 -16.68 19.06
CA GLN A 284 -14.76 -17.51 19.91
C GLN A 284 -13.27 -17.33 19.60
N ARG A 285 -12.41 -17.44 20.60
CA ARG A 285 -10.97 -17.54 20.35
C ARG A 285 -10.65 -18.92 19.81
N PRO A 286 -9.82 -19.07 18.77
CA PRO A 286 -9.36 -20.38 18.29
C PRO A 286 -8.76 -21.20 19.44
N LYS A 287 -9.03 -22.51 19.48
CA LYS A 287 -8.54 -23.40 20.56
C LYS A 287 -7.01 -23.39 20.66
N GLU A 288 -6.34 -23.31 19.53
CA GLU A 288 -4.88 -23.27 19.45
C GLU A 288 -4.29 -21.99 20.02
N ALA A 289 -4.99 -20.85 19.93
CA ALA A 289 -4.59 -19.59 20.58
C ALA A 289 -4.80 -19.64 22.12
N ARG A 290 -5.61 -20.57 22.63
CA ARG A 290 -5.82 -20.78 24.07
C ARG A 290 -4.66 -21.52 24.71
N ARG A 291 -3.93 -22.38 23.98
CA ARG A 291 -2.80 -23.18 24.50
C ARG A 291 -1.52 -22.37 24.72
N LEU A 292 -1.40 -21.17 24.14
CA LEU A 292 -0.25 -20.29 24.30
C LEU A 292 -0.41 -19.23 25.41
N ALA A 293 -1.51 -19.26 26.15
CA ALA A 293 -1.81 -18.31 27.24
C ALA A 293 -1.64 -18.97 28.62
N LEU A 294 -1.06 -20.14 28.72
CA LEU A 294 -0.60 -20.84 29.90
C LEU A 294 0.92 -20.96 29.85
#